data_9a3215a548a532c8475a5600f73c01dd
#
_entry.id   9a3215a548a532c8475a5600f73c01dd
#
_cell.length_a   1.000
_cell.length_b   1.000
_cell.length_c   1.000
_cell.angle_alpha   90.00
_cell.angle_beta   90.00
_cell.angle_gamma   90.00
#
_symmetry.space_group_name_H-M   'P 1'
#
loop_
_entity.id
_entity.type
_entity.pdbx_description
1 polymer ?
#
loop_
_entity_poly.entity_id
_entity_poly.type
_entity_poly.pdbx_seq_one_letter_code
_entity_poly.pdbx_strand_id
1 'polypeptide(L)'
;MLVARSDLSESKLIWRLGIGGLIPFYGTLVLVTLTGAETFWLTSQTIYAALIISFIGAVYWGLSLYNNQLEHKIRVYFLLYGVTPALFAWGILLLPLNFRFGPLSALLCACLAADALFRSYHSKAWIRMRICLTLGGSASLLLSQYLYT
;
A
#
# COMPACT_ATOMS: atom_id res chain seq x y z
N MET A 1 12.03 8.73 -31.42
CA MET A 1 11.18 7.52 -31.54
C MET A 1 11.57 6.37 -30.58
N LEU A 2 12.83 6.25 -30.18
CA LEU A 2 13.30 5.25 -29.20
C LEU A 2 12.88 5.53 -27.75
N VAL A 3 12.81 6.81 -27.32
CA VAL A 3 12.41 7.23 -25.96
C VAL A 3 10.97 6.84 -25.63
N ALA A 4 10.03 6.98 -26.58
CA ALA A 4 8.62 6.64 -26.37
C ALA A 4 8.36 5.12 -26.17
N ARG A 5 9.28 4.27 -26.62
CA ARG A 5 9.16 2.80 -26.50
C ARG A 5 9.64 2.30 -25.14
N SER A 6 10.65 2.95 -24.54
CA SER A 6 11.11 2.67 -23.17
C SER A 6 10.04 3.05 -22.16
N ASP A 7 9.42 4.22 -22.29
CA ASP A 7 8.38 4.71 -21.37
C ASP A 7 7.15 3.77 -21.32
N LEU A 8 6.74 3.20 -22.46
CA LEU A 8 5.62 2.25 -22.53
C LEU A 8 5.96 0.89 -21.92
N SER A 9 7.20 0.44 -22.03
CA SER A 9 7.64 -0.83 -21.43
C SER A 9 7.78 -0.71 -19.90
N GLU A 10 8.32 0.40 -19.43
CA GLU A 10 8.47 0.70 -17.99
C GLU A 10 7.10 0.86 -17.32
N SER A 11 6.15 1.56 -17.96
CA SER A 11 4.81 1.72 -17.41
C SER A 11 4.07 0.38 -17.29
N LYS A 12 4.24 -0.53 -18.26
CA LYS A 12 3.67 -1.89 -18.18
C LYS A 12 4.31 -2.72 -17.08
N LEU A 13 5.62 -2.60 -16.87
CA LEU A 13 6.34 -3.29 -15.81
C LEU A 13 5.86 -2.81 -14.43
N ILE A 14 5.74 -1.50 -14.23
CA ILE A 14 5.22 -0.90 -12.98
C ILE A 14 3.82 -1.43 -12.67
N TRP A 15 2.93 -1.49 -13.66
CA TRP A 15 1.59 -2.04 -13.50
C TRP A 15 1.60 -3.53 -13.13
N ARG A 16 2.43 -4.34 -13.80
CA ARG A 16 2.55 -5.79 -13.52
C ARG A 16 3.06 -6.03 -12.11
N LEU A 17 4.09 -5.30 -11.68
CA LEU A 17 4.63 -5.39 -10.33
C LEU A 17 3.61 -4.92 -9.28
N GLY A 18 2.89 -3.82 -9.56
CA GLY A 18 1.82 -3.34 -8.69
C GLY A 18 0.72 -4.38 -8.49
N ILE A 19 0.15 -4.93 -9.59
CA ILE A 19 -0.89 -5.98 -9.51
C ILE A 19 -0.34 -7.23 -8.82
N GLY A 20 0.92 -7.60 -9.07
CA GLY A 20 1.60 -8.67 -8.35
C GLY A 20 1.60 -8.49 -6.83
N GLY A 21 1.59 -7.24 -6.36
CA GLY A 21 1.43 -6.90 -4.94
C GLY A 21 0.08 -7.31 -4.32
N LEU A 22 -0.94 -7.63 -5.13
CA LEU A 22 -2.21 -8.16 -4.63
C LEU A 22 -2.16 -9.69 -4.41
N ILE A 23 -1.18 -10.40 -4.99
CA ILE A 23 -1.08 -11.85 -4.87
C ILE A 23 -1.03 -12.32 -3.41
N PRO A 24 -0.21 -11.76 -2.50
CA PRO A 24 -0.21 -12.16 -1.11
C PRO A 24 -1.53 -11.89 -0.39
N PHE A 25 -2.26 -10.82 -0.73
CA PHE A 25 -3.55 -10.52 -0.13
C PHE A 25 -4.59 -11.61 -0.40
N TYR A 26 -4.74 -12.02 -1.66
CA TYR A 26 -5.71 -13.06 -2.04
C TYR A 26 -5.15 -14.48 -1.88
N GLY A 27 -3.84 -14.64 -2.03
CA GLY A 27 -3.17 -15.92 -1.81
C GLY A 27 -3.31 -16.41 -0.37
N THR A 28 -3.24 -15.53 0.63
CA THR A 28 -3.48 -15.90 2.03
C THR A 28 -4.90 -16.40 2.26
N LEU A 29 -5.93 -15.79 1.65
CA LEU A 29 -7.31 -16.27 1.73
C LEU A 29 -7.45 -17.69 1.18
N VAL A 30 -6.85 -17.96 0.01
CA VAL A 30 -6.84 -19.30 -0.58
C VAL A 30 -6.11 -20.29 0.34
N LEU A 31 -4.97 -19.90 0.90
CA LEU A 31 -4.18 -20.78 1.78
C LEU A 31 -4.88 -21.06 3.11
N VAL A 32 -5.66 -20.14 3.66
CA VAL A 32 -6.53 -20.40 4.81
C VAL A 32 -7.48 -21.56 4.49
N THR A 33 -8.19 -21.49 3.35
CA THR A 33 -9.17 -22.50 2.97
C THR A 33 -8.54 -23.86 2.66
N LEU A 34 -7.32 -23.87 2.10
CA LEU A 34 -6.63 -25.12 1.73
C LEU A 34 -5.95 -25.82 2.90
N THR A 35 -5.43 -25.06 3.87
CA THR A 35 -4.59 -25.63 4.94
C THR A 35 -5.28 -25.67 6.30
N GLY A 36 -6.36 -24.92 6.50
CA GLY A 36 -7.01 -24.75 7.79
C GLY A 36 -6.17 -23.97 8.83
N ALA A 37 -4.99 -23.46 8.46
CA ALA A 37 -4.10 -22.71 9.34
C ALA A 37 -4.48 -21.22 9.38
N GLU A 38 -5.69 -20.93 9.84
CA GLU A 38 -6.29 -19.58 9.80
C GLU A 38 -5.42 -18.52 10.47
N THR A 39 -5.06 -18.71 11.74
CA THR A 39 -4.30 -17.72 12.51
C THR A 39 -2.97 -17.38 11.84
N PHE A 40 -2.27 -18.36 11.28
CA PHE A 40 -0.99 -18.15 10.61
C PHE A 40 -1.15 -17.28 9.34
N TRP A 41 -2.07 -17.68 8.45
CA TRP A 41 -2.24 -16.97 7.18
C TRP A 41 -2.87 -15.60 7.33
N LEU A 42 -3.83 -15.44 8.25
CA LEU A 42 -4.45 -14.15 8.54
C LEU A 42 -3.46 -13.19 9.21
N THR A 43 -2.60 -13.69 10.11
CA THR A 43 -1.50 -12.90 10.65
C THR A 43 -0.53 -12.47 9.55
N SER A 44 -0.14 -13.39 8.67
CA SER A 44 0.71 -13.10 7.52
C SER A 44 0.13 -12.02 6.61
N GLN A 45 -1.19 -12.06 6.33
CA GLN A 45 -1.90 -11.05 5.54
C GLN A 45 -1.83 -9.66 6.19
N THR A 46 -2.06 -9.57 7.51
CA THR A 46 -2.01 -8.28 8.22
C THR A 46 -0.59 -7.72 8.28
N ILE A 47 0.42 -8.57 8.46
CA ILE A 47 1.84 -8.17 8.39
C ILE A 47 2.17 -7.66 6.98
N TYR A 48 1.74 -8.38 5.94
CA TYR A 48 1.97 -7.94 4.56
C TYR A 48 1.31 -6.59 4.27
N ALA A 49 0.07 -6.37 4.73
CA ALA A 49 -0.60 -5.08 4.61
C ALA A 49 0.21 -3.95 5.27
N ALA A 50 0.75 -4.18 6.47
CA ALA A 50 1.59 -3.21 7.16
C ALA A 50 2.89 -2.91 6.40
N LEU A 51 3.51 -3.92 5.78
CA LEU A 51 4.70 -3.73 4.92
C LEU A 51 4.37 -2.87 3.69
N ILE A 52 3.24 -3.12 3.02
CA ILE A 52 2.79 -2.30 1.89
C ILE A 52 2.53 -0.86 2.32
N ILE A 53 1.87 -0.64 3.44
CA ILE A 53 1.62 0.70 3.99
C ILE A 53 2.95 1.42 4.27
N SER A 54 3.92 0.74 4.86
CA SER A 54 5.25 1.28 5.13
C SER A 54 5.99 1.63 3.83
N PHE A 55 5.89 0.77 2.80
CA PHE A 55 6.46 1.01 1.49
C PHE A 55 5.85 2.26 0.81
N ILE A 56 4.53 2.47 0.94
CA ILE A 56 3.86 3.66 0.42
C ILE A 56 4.41 4.93 1.06
N GLY A 57 4.59 4.93 2.37
CA GLY A 57 5.21 6.06 3.07
C GLY A 57 6.63 6.34 2.56
N ALA A 58 7.44 5.31 2.37
CA ALA A 58 8.83 5.44 1.91
C ALA A 58 8.97 6.13 0.54
N VAL A 59 7.95 6.06 -0.34
CA VAL A 59 7.94 6.78 -1.63
C VAL A 59 8.09 8.29 -1.44
N TYR A 60 7.47 8.85 -0.41
CA TYR A 60 7.56 10.29 -0.11
C TYR A 60 8.95 10.71 0.37
N TRP A 61 9.66 9.82 1.04
CA TRP A 61 11.09 10.04 1.34
C TRP A 61 11.90 10.14 0.06
N GLY A 62 11.70 9.22 -0.86
CA GLY A 62 12.36 9.25 -2.18
C GLY A 62 12.09 10.56 -2.92
N LEU A 63 10.83 11.00 -2.97
CA LEU A 63 10.45 12.28 -3.60
C LEU A 63 11.10 13.48 -2.91
N SER A 64 11.17 13.48 -1.58
CA SER A 64 11.78 14.53 -0.78
C SER A 64 13.29 14.66 -1.02
N LEU A 65 13.98 13.52 -1.11
CA LEU A 65 15.43 13.47 -1.28
C LEU A 65 15.86 13.76 -2.72
N TYR A 66 15.09 13.31 -3.71
CA TYR A 66 15.43 13.46 -5.12
C TYR A 66 15.09 14.85 -5.68
N ASN A 67 13.97 15.46 -5.25
CA ASN A 67 13.49 16.72 -5.82
C ASN A 67 14.05 17.93 -5.08
N ASN A 68 15.15 18.49 -5.59
CA ASN A 68 15.80 19.67 -5.00
C ASN A 68 14.98 20.97 -5.13
N GLN A 69 13.93 20.99 -5.98
CA GLN A 69 13.09 22.18 -6.20
C GLN A 69 11.87 22.21 -5.25
N LEU A 70 11.71 21.22 -4.37
CA LEU A 70 10.61 21.24 -3.40
C LEU A 70 10.78 22.38 -2.41
N GLU A 71 9.69 23.11 -2.18
CA GLU A 71 9.60 24.08 -1.10
C GLU A 71 9.91 23.40 0.25
N HIS A 72 10.65 24.09 1.11
CA HIS A 72 11.10 23.54 2.39
C HIS A 72 9.94 22.94 3.22
N LYS A 73 8.78 23.59 3.26
CA LYS A 73 7.60 23.11 3.98
C LYS A 73 7.11 21.77 3.43
N ILE A 74 6.99 21.64 2.10
CA ILE A 74 6.54 20.40 1.46
C ILE A 74 7.55 19.26 1.68
N ARG A 75 8.84 19.57 1.64
CA ARG A 75 9.90 18.59 1.96
C ARG A 75 9.76 18.05 3.37
N VAL A 76 9.54 18.91 4.37
CA VAL A 76 9.33 18.48 5.76
C VAL A 76 8.07 17.63 5.88
N TYR A 77 6.96 18.01 5.23
CA TYR A 77 5.74 17.19 5.20
C TYR A 77 5.99 15.80 4.61
N PHE A 78 6.72 15.70 3.51
CA PHE A 78 7.03 14.41 2.88
C PHE A 78 7.91 13.53 3.78
N LEU A 79 8.89 14.11 4.47
CA LEU A 79 9.72 13.37 5.42
C LEU A 79 8.90 12.83 6.60
N LEU A 80 8.06 13.67 7.21
CA LEU A 80 7.19 13.27 8.32
C LEU A 80 6.16 12.23 7.87
N TYR A 81 5.46 12.49 6.76
CA TYR A 81 4.49 11.55 6.21
C TYR A 81 5.14 10.22 5.84
N GLY A 82 6.37 10.21 5.35
CA GLY A 82 7.07 9.00 4.95
C GLY A 82 7.24 7.97 6.08
N VAL A 83 7.28 8.42 7.34
CA VAL A 83 7.39 7.55 8.52
C VAL A 83 6.04 7.26 9.16
N THR A 84 5.12 8.22 9.11
CA THR A 84 3.84 8.16 9.82
C THR A 84 3.01 6.91 9.53
N PRO A 85 2.78 6.49 8.26
CA PRO A 85 2.01 5.28 7.96
C PRO A 85 2.63 4.01 8.54
N ALA A 86 3.97 3.91 8.55
CA ALA A 86 4.67 2.76 9.10
C ALA A 86 4.45 2.63 10.62
N LEU A 87 4.50 3.74 11.35
CA LEU A 87 4.26 3.76 12.80
C LEU A 87 2.82 3.38 13.13
N PHE A 88 1.84 3.91 12.39
CA PHE A 88 0.44 3.51 12.57
C PHE A 88 0.20 2.04 12.25
N ALA A 89 0.76 1.54 11.13
CA ALA A 89 0.64 0.15 10.75
C ALA A 89 1.26 -0.77 11.81
N TRP A 90 2.44 -0.42 12.33
CA TRP A 90 3.06 -1.13 13.45
C TRP A 90 2.16 -1.13 14.71
N GLY A 91 1.62 0.03 15.10
CA GLY A 91 0.70 0.13 16.23
C GLY A 91 -0.55 -0.75 16.06
N ILE A 92 -1.11 -0.82 14.84
CA ILE A 92 -2.26 -1.70 14.54
C ILE A 92 -1.87 -3.19 14.71
N LEU A 93 -0.64 -3.57 14.35
CA LEU A 93 -0.19 -4.95 14.54
C LEU A 93 -0.06 -5.38 16.01
N LEU A 94 -0.05 -4.45 16.96
CA LEU A 94 -0.09 -4.76 18.40
C LEU A 94 -1.49 -5.14 18.89
N LEU A 95 -2.54 -4.86 18.13
CA LEU A 95 -3.91 -5.27 18.45
C LEU A 95 -4.08 -6.78 18.29
N PRO A 96 -5.08 -7.39 18.94
CA PRO A 96 -5.51 -8.76 18.64
C PRO A 96 -5.89 -8.90 17.15
N LEU A 97 -5.68 -10.08 16.58
CA LEU A 97 -5.77 -10.32 15.13
C LEU A 97 -7.10 -9.84 14.52
N ASN A 98 -8.22 -10.16 15.17
CA ASN A 98 -9.57 -9.80 14.71
C ASN A 98 -9.82 -8.28 14.60
N PHE A 99 -9.03 -7.45 15.31
CA PHE A 99 -9.14 -5.98 15.25
C PHE A 99 -8.15 -5.32 14.29
N ARG A 100 -7.33 -6.06 13.55
CA ARG A 100 -6.30 -5.49 12.66
C ARG A 100 -6.82 -5.11 11.28
N PHE A 101 -7.76 -5.87 10.73
CA PHE A 101 -8.17 -5.79 9.32
C PHE A 101 -8.82 -4.45 8.96
N GLY A 102 -9.82 -4.04 9.72
CA GLY A 102 -10.51 -2.76 9.52
C GLY A 102 -9.57 -1.55 9.58
N PRO A 103 -8.78 -1.37 10.66
CA PRO A 103 -7.83 -0.28 10.77
C PRO A 103 -6.74 -0.29 9.68
N LEU A 104 -6.21 -1.45 9.27
CA LEU A 104 -5.25 -1.54 8.16
C LEU A 104 -5.90 -1.15 6.83
N SER A 105 -7.14 -1.58 6.58
CA SER A 105 -7.90 -1.16 5.40
C SER A 105 -8.14 0.36 5.40
N ALA A 106 -8.56 0.93 6.53
CA ALA A 106 -8.73 2.37 6.68
C ALA A 106 -7.43 3.15 6.46
N LEU A 107 -6.30 2.64 6.98
CA LEU A 107 -4.99 3.26 6.81
C LEU A 107 -4.52 3.20 5.34
N LEU A 108 -4.79 2.12 4.60
CA LEU A 108 -4.56 2.05 3.14
C LEU A 108 -5.35 3.13 2.39
N CYS A 109 -6.62 3.33 2.76
CA CYS A 109 -7.47 4.39 2.17
C CYS A 109 -6.96 5.79 2.54
N ALA A 110 -6.49 5.99 3.77
CA ALA A 110 -5.89 7.26 4.20
C ALA A 110 -4.62 7.58 3.41
N CYS A 111 -3.78 6.57 3.13
CA CYS A 111 -2.61 6.74 2.26
C CYS A 111 -3.01 7.13 0.83
N LEU A 112 -4.08 6.55 0.28
CA LEU A 112 -4.60 6.94 -1.03
C LEU A 112 -5.13 8.39 -1.03
N ALA A 113 -5.80 8.81 0.05
CA ALA A 113 -6.26 10.19 0.20
C ALA A 113 -5.09 11.18 0.23
N ALA A 114 -4.00 10.83 0.90
CA ALA A 114 -2.77 11.63 0.89
C ALA A 114 -2.14 11.71 -0.52
N ASP A 115 -2.08 10.57 -1.27
CA ASP A 115 -1.64 10.57 -2.66
C ASP A 115 -2.51 11.50 -3.54
N ALA A 116 -3.82 11.55 -3.29
CA ALA A 116 -4.74 12.43 -4.01
C ALA A 116 -4.54 13.92 -3.66
N LEU A 117 -4.23 14.25 -2.41
CA LEU A 117 -3.89 15.61 -1.97
C LEU A 117 -2.59 16.10 -2.64
N PHE A 118 -1.60 15.23 -2.75
CA PHE A 118 -0.31 15.53 -3.37
C PHE A 118 -0.21 15.10 -4.85
N ARG A 119 -1.37 15.01 -5.53
CA ARG A 119 -1.44 14.53 -6.94
C ARG A 119 -0.57 15.32 -7.92
N SER A 120 -0.21 16.57 -7.63
CA SER A 120 0.68 17.39 -8.46
C SER A 120 2.11 16.84 -8.54
N TYR A 121 2.51 16.02 -7.57
CA TYR A 121 3.82 15.37 -7.51
C TYR A 121 3.83 13.95 -8.07
N HIS A 122 2.67 13.45 -8.52
CA HIS A 122 2.49 12.09 -9.03
C HIS A 122 1.95 12.06 -10.45
N SER A 123 2.32 11.05 -11.22
CA SER A 123 1.74 10.83 -12.55
C SER A 123 0.30 10.32 -12.46
N LYS A 124 -0.52 10.62 -13.49
CA LYS A 124 -1.90 10.08 -13.58
C LYS A 124 -1.94 8.54 -13.57
N ALA A 125 -0.91 7.90 -14.13
CA ALA A 125 -0.78 6.44 -14.13
C ALA A 125 -0.55 5.91 -12.73
N TRP A 126 0.30 6.57 -11.93
CA TRP A 126 0.53 6.25 -10.52
C TRP A 126 -0.77 6.29 -9.72
N ILE A 127 -1.51 7.40 -9.76
CA ILE A 127 -2.76 7.54 -8.99
C ILE A 127 -3.77 6.44 -9.37
N ARG A 128 -3.95 6.15 -10.67
CA ARG A 128 -4.85 5.08 -11.11
C ARG A 128 -4.44 3.72 -10.57
N MET A 129 -3.15 3.40 -10.63
CA MET A 129 -2.61 2.17 -10.05
C MET A 129 -2.86 2.11 -8.55
N ARG A 130 -2.59 3.20 -7.82
CA ARG A 130 -2.84 3.29 -6.38
C ARG A 130 -4.31 3.05 -6.01
N ILE A 131 -5.26 3.59 -6.78
CA ILE A 131 -6.70 3.34 -6.58
C ILE A 131 -6.98 1.84 -6.70
N CYS A 132 -6.56 1.19 -7.78
CA CYS A 132 -6.79 -0.23 -7.99
C CYS A 132 -6.19 -1.09 -6.87
N LEU A 133 -4.94 -0.81 -6.47
CA LEU A 133 -4.25 -1.58 -5.44
C LEU A 133 -4.86 -1.36 -4.04
N THR A 134 -5.24 -0.14 -3.72
CA THR A 134 -5.89 0.17 -2.44
C THR A 134 -7.26 -0.50 -2.35
N LEU A 135 -8.08 -0.42 -3.40
CA LEU A 135 -9.37 -1.10 -3.43
C LEU A 135 -9.23 -2.62 -3.32
N GLY A 136 -8.30 -3.21 -4.09
CA GLY A 136 -8.03 -4.65 -4.04
C GLY A 136 -7.52 -5.13 -2.67
N GLY A 137 -6.54 -4.43 -2.09
CA GLY A 137 -6.00 -4.77 -0.77
C GLY A 137 -7.01 -4.59 0.35
N SER A 138 -7.75 -3.46 0.35
CA SER A 138 -8.81 -3.20 1.33
C SER A 138 -9.95 -4.21 1.24
N ALA A 139 -10.39 -4.54 0.03
CA ALA A 139 -11.42 -5.55 -0.18
C ALA A 139 -11.00 -6.92 0.39
N SER A 140 -9.75 -7.33 0.15
CA SER A 140 -9.23 -8.59 0.70
C SER A 140 -9.16 -8.58 2.23
N LEU A 141 -8.72 -7.49 2.86
CA LEU A 141 -8.68 -7.36 4.32
C LEU A 141 -10.08 -7.42 4.93
N LEU A 142 -11.04 -6.68 4.37
CA LEU A 142 -12.43 -6.68 4.84
C LEU A 142 -13.12 -8.04 4.61
N LEU A 143 -12.79 -8.72 3.53
CA LEU A 143 -13.28 -10.08 3.27
C LEU A 143 -12.73 -11.05 4.31
N SER A 144 -11.45 -10.96 4.67
CA SER A 144 -10.86 -11.77 5.75
C SER A 144 -11.53 -11.52 7.09
N GLN A 145 -11.81 -10.26 7.41
CA GLN A 145 -12.55 -9.90 8.61
C GLN A 145 -13.95 -10.53 8.63
N TYR A 146 -14.68 -10.41 7.53
CA TYR A 146 -16.05 -10.95 7.45
C TYR A 146 -16.12 -12.46 7.54
N LEU A 147 -15.15 -13.19 6.95
CA LEU A 147 -15.19 -14.65 6.87
C LEU A 147 -14.64 -15.34 8.13
N TYR A 148 -13.70 -14.70 8.84
CA TYR A 148 -12.89 -15.40 9.86
C TYR A 148 -12.84 -14.70 11.23
N THR A 149 -13.50 -13.56 11.39
CA THR A 149 -13.60 -12.85 12.68
C THR A 149 -15.02 -12.52 13.07
#